data_92b056e647237885b40dbe8c0498fd45
#
_entry.id   92b056e647237885b40dbe8c0498fd45
#
_cell.length_a   1.000
_cell.length_b   1.000
_cell.length_c   1.000
_cell.angle_alpha   90.00
_cell.angle_beta   90.00
_cell.angle_gamma   90.00
#
_symmetry.space_group_name_H-M   'P 1'
#
loop_
_entity.id
_entity.type
_entity.pdbx_description
1 polymer ?
#
loop_
_entity_poly.entity_id
_entity_poly.type
_entity_poly.pdbx_seq_one_letter_code
_entity_poly.pdbx_strand_id
1 'polypeptide(L)'
;MIRVFVGSALFVAFTVGLGLIGLFAGGSGSLDAYLVLAMLLFAIGMFGFLARRNAISMLMSIELMLNAVNLSIVAFGSFVQRLAETGSVIALMVMAVAAAEATVGLAIVIAIYRNKKTPLVDEYDAMRQ
;
A
#
# COMPACT_ATOMS: atom_id res chain seq x y z
N MET A 1 -5.80 11.39 19.20
CA MET A 1 -5.41 10.03 18.81
C MET A 1 -6.61 9.13 18.49
N ILE A 2 -7.61 8.99 19.35
CA ILE A 2 -8.83 8.17 19.15
C ILE A 2 -9.61 8.55 17.88
N ARG A 3 -9.77 9.85 17.58
CA ARG A 3 -10.53 10.33 16.41
C ARG A 3 -9.91 9.92 15.06
N VAL A 4 -8.58 9.91 14.96
CA VAL A 4 -7.87 9.46 13.75
C VAL A 4 -8.02 7.94 13.59
N PHE A 5 -7.97 7.21 14.70
CA PHE A 5 -8.13 5.75 14.71
C PHE A 5 -9.53 5.32 14.29
N VAL A 6 -10.56 6.01 14.78
CA VAL A 6 -11.96 5.76 14.41
C VAL A 6 -12.21 6.13 12.93
N GLY A 7 -11.68 7.24 12.46
CA GLY A 7 -11.82 7.66 11.06
C GLY A 7 -11.16 6.67 10.08
N SER A 8 -9.95 6.20 10.39
CA SER A 8 -9.25 5.21 9.57
C SER A 8 -9.93 3.84 9.58
N ALA A 9 -10.45 3.40 10.74
CA ALA A 9 -11.18 2.16 10.85
C ALA A 9 -12.51 2.20 10.06
N LEU A 10 -13.23 3.33 10.11
CA LEU A 10 -14.44 3.54 9.31
C LEU A 10 -14.14 3.57 7.82
N PHE A 11 -13.04 4.21 7.40
CA PHE A 11 -12.61 4.23 6.00
C PHE A 11 -12.30 2.84 5.49
N VAL A 12 -11.55 2.04 6.26
CA VAL A 12 -11.25 0.63 5.91
C VAL A 12 -12.53 -0.19 5.85
N ALA A 13 -13.41 -0.08 6.84
CA ALA A 13 -14.68 -0.82 6.87
C ALA A 13 -15.58 -0.47 5.67
N PHE A 14 -15.65 0.81 5.31
CA PHE A 14 -16.41 1.28 4.14
C PHE A 14 -15.80 0.74 2.84
N THR A 15 -14.48 0.81 2.68
CA THR A 15 -13.77 0.31 1.49
C THR A 15 -13.89 -1.20 1.36
N VAL A 16 -13.78 -1.93 2.48
CA VAL A 16 -13.99 -3.39 2.52
C VAL A 16 -15.43 -3.73 2.14
N GLY A 17 -16.41 -2.98 2.67
CA GLY A 17 -17.83 -3.19 2.35
C GLY A 17 -18.13 -2.99 0.87
N LEU A 18 -17.68 -1.89 0.27
CA LEU A 18 -17.80 -1.64 -1.17
C LEU A 18 -17.09 -2.72 -1.98
N GLY A 19 -15.92 -3.14 -1.52
CA GLY A 19 -15.14 -4.19 -2.15
C GLY A 19 -15.87 -5.52 -2.20
N LEU A 20 -16.45 -5.95 -1.10
CA LEU A 20 -17.25 -7.18 -1.05
C LEU A 20 -18.47 -7.13 -1.98
N ILE A 21 -19.17 -5.98 -2.02
CA ILE A 21 -20.31 -5.78 -2.94
C ILE A 21 -19.85 -5.95 -4.39
N GLY A 22 -18.73 -5.34 -4.79
CA GLY A 22 -18.16 -5.49 -6.14
C GLY A 22 -17.77 -6.92 -6.48
N LEU A 23 -17.19 -7.66 -5.53
CA LEU A 23 -16.81 -9.05 -5.72
C LEU A 23 -18.04 -9.95 -5.97
N PHE A 24 -19.13 -9.73 -5.25
CA PHE A 24 -20.38 -10.46 -5.45
C PHE A 24 -21.14 -10.06 -6.72
N ALA A 25 -20.99 -8.82 -7.16
CA ALA A 25 -21.64 -8.32 -8.36
C ALA A 25 -20.90 -8.69 -9.68
N GLY A 26 -19.55 -8.75 -9.65
CA GLY A 26 -18.73 -8.93 -10.86
C GLY A 26 -18.36 -10.38 -11.21
N GLY A 27 -18.57 -11.33 -10.32
CA GLY A 27 -18.15 -12.72 -10.51
C GLY A 27 -16.63 -12.92 -10.35
N SER A 28 -16.19 -14.13 -10.03
CA SER A 28 -14.75 -14.47 -9.93
C SER A 28 -14.10 -14.45 -11.32
N GLY A 29 -13.02 -13.68 -11.48
CA GLY A 29 -12.29 -13.57 -12.75
C GLY A 29 -12.69 -12.39 -13.62
N SER A 30 -13.55 -11.48 -13.16
CA SER A 30 -13.85 -10.21 -13.82
C SER A 30 -12.83 -9.12 -13.44
N LEU A 31 -12.71 -8.09 -14.28
CA LEU A 31 -11.89 -6.90 -13.98
C LEU A 31 -12.28 -6.31 -12.62
N ASP A 32 -13.59 -6.24 -12.34
CA ASP A 32 -14.11 -5.69 -11.10
C ASP A 32 -13.62 -6.44 -9.86
N ALA A 33 -13.50 -7.77 -9.93
CA ALA A 33 -12.96 -8.57 -8.83
C ALA A 33 -11.50 -8.24 -8.50
N TYR A 34 -10.67 -8.01 -9.52
CA TYR A 34 -9.28 -7.60 -9.33
C TYR A 34 -9.17 -6.18 -8.79
N LEU A 35 -10.00 -5.25 -9.27
CA LEU A 35 -10.03 -3.88 -8.77
C LEU A 35 -10.49 -3.81 -7.31
N VAL A 36 -11.47 -4.63 -6.96
CA VAL A 36 -11.93 -4.77 -5.57
C VAL A 36 -10.79 -5.27 -4.67
N LEU A 37 -10.08 -6.31 -5.10
CA LEU A 37 -8.93 -6.82 -4.35
C LEU A 37 -7.84 -5.76 -4.19
N ALA A 38 -7.55 -5.02 -5.26
CA ALA A 38 -6.58 -3.92 -5.22
C ALA A 38 -7.02 -2.82 -4.24
N MET A 39 -8.31 -2.46 -4.25
CA MET A 39 -8.87 -1.46 -3.33
C MET A 39 -8.78 -1.93 -1.87
N LEU A 40 -9.03 -3.21 -1.60
CA LEU A 40 -8.87 -3.78 -0.26
C LEU A 40 -7.43 -3.75 0.22
N LEU A 41 -6.47 -4.15 -0.62
CA LEU A 41 -5.05 -4.09 -0.31
C LEU A 41 -4.59 -2.66 -0.03
N PHE A 42 -5.04 -1.70 -0.84
CA PHE A 42 -4.73 -0.28 -0.66
C PHE A 42 -5.29 0.25 0.67
N ALA A 43 -6.53 -0.09 1.01
CA ALA A 43 -7.16 0.33 2.25
C ALA A 43 -6.45 -0.25 3.49
N ILE A 44 -6.03 -1.53 3.43
CA ILE A 44 -5.27 -2.16 4.51
C ILE A 44 -3.89 -1.49 4.64
N GLY A 45 -3.21 -1.21 3.54
CA GLY A 45 -1.94 -0.47 3.54
C GLY A 45 -2.08 0.94 4.12
N MET A 46 -3.09 1.68 3.71
CA MET A 46 -3.41 3.01 4.24
C MET A 46 -3.66 2.97 5.75
N PHE A 47 -4.45 2.01 6.21
CA PHE A 47 -4.69 1.83 7.64
C PHE A 47 -3.39 1.50 8.40
N GLY A 48 -2.57 0.59 7.86
CA GLY A 48 -1.28 0.23 8.45
C GLY A 48 -0.35 1.42 8.56
N PHE A 49 -0.28 2.26 7.52
CA PHE A 49 0.53 3.47 7.51
C PHE A 49 0.09 4.49 8.57
N LEU A 50 -1.21 4.74 8.69
CA LEU A 50 -1.76 5.72 9.63
C LEU A 50 -1.76 5.23 11.08
N ALA A 51 -1.86 3.91 11.31
CA ALA A 51 -1.99 3.32 12.64
C ALA A 51 -0.64 3.00 13.30
N ARG A 52 0.43 2.91 12.53
CA ARG A 52 1.73 2.46 13.03
C ARG A 52 2.71 3.62 13.17
N ARG A 53 3.54 3.54 14.23
CA ARG A 53 4.62 4.49 14.51
C ARG A 53 6.00 3.91 14.20
N ASN A 54 6.06 2.62 13.94
CA ASN A 54 7.31 1.93 13.62
C ASN A 54 7.63 2.15 12.13
N ALA A 55 8.83 2.67 11.85
CA ALA A 55 9.28 3.00 10.50
C ALA A 55 9.24 1.78 9.55
N ILE A 56 9.62 0.59 10.02
CA ILE A 56 9.58 -0.63 9.22
C ILE A 56 8.14 -1.00 8.86
N SER A 57 7.21 -0.93 9.83
CA SER A 57 5.79 -1.21 9.58
C SER A 57 5.17 -0.21 8.62
N MET A 58 5.60 1.07 8.67
CA MET A 58 5.15 2.10 7.72
C MET A 58 5.65 1.80 6.30
N LEU A 59 6.93 1.41 6.14
CA LEU A 59 7.48 1.00 4.85
C LEU A 59 6.74 -0.20 4.26
N MET A 60 6.46 -1.24 5.06
CA MET A 60 5.67 -2.39 4.61
C MET A 60 4.24 -2.00 4.19
N SER A 61 3.66 -1.01 4.86
CA SER A 61 2.33 -0.50 4.52
C SER A 61 2.32 0.25 3.18
N ILE A 62 3.36 1.04 2.91
CA ILE A 62 3.55 1.72 1.61
C ILE A 62 3.74 0.69 0.50
N GLU A 63 4.55 -0.33 0.74
CA GLU A 63 4.76 -1.42 -0.23
C GLU A 63 3.46 -2.15 -0.56
N LEU A 64 2.60 -2.40 0.44
CA LEU A 64 1.28 -2.99 0.22
C LEU A 64 0.38 -2.10 -0.64
N MET A 65 0.45 -0.77 -0.46
CA MET A 65 -0.28 0.19 -1.31
C MET A 65 0.25 0.19 -2.75
N LEU A 66 1.57 0.14 -2.94
CA LEU A 66 2.19 0.05 -4.27
C LEU A 66 1.82 -1.26 -4.98
N ASN A 67 1.78 -2.38 -4.25
CA ASN A 67 1.33 -3.67 -4.78
C ASN A 67 -0.15 -3.63 -5.22
N ALA A 68 -1.00 -2.90 -4.50
CA ALA A 68 -2.40 -2.69 -4.88
C ALA A 68 -2.51 -1.92 -6.21
N VAL A 69 -1.72 -0.86 -6.38
CA VAL A 69 -1.64 -0.11 -7.65
C VAL A 69 -1.14 -1.02 -8.77
N ASN A 70 -0.10 -1.80 -8.52
CA ASN A 70 0.48 -2.71 -9.49
C ASN A 70 -0.51 -3.78 -9.96
N LEU A 71 -1.29 -4.34 -9.01
CA LEU A 71 -2.37 -5.28 -9.32
C LEU A 71 -3.43 -4.63 -10.24
N SER A 72 -3.79 -3.36 -10.01
CA SER A 72 -4.73 -2.63 -10.87
C SER A 72 -4.17 -2.45 -12.29
N ILE A 73 -2.89 -2.10 -12.43
CA ILE A 73 -2.22 -1.93 -13.74
C ILE A 73 -2.24 -3.25 -14.53
N VAL A 74 -1.88 -4.35 -13.88
CA VAL A 74 -1.88 -5.68 -14.50
C VAL A 74 -3.30 -6.10 -14.88
N ALA A 75 -4.29 -5.85 -14.01
CA ALA A 75 -5.68 -6.14 -14.30
C ALA A 75 -6.16 -5.38 -15.55
N PHE A 76 -5.96 -4.07 -15.62
CA PHE A 76 -6.29 -3.30 -16.81
C PHE A 76 -5.56 -3.79 -18.05
N GLY A 77 -4.26 -4.12 -17.94
CA GLY A 77 -3.49 -4.69 -19.04
C GLY A 77 -4.07 -6.03 -19.54
N SER A 78 -4.60 -6.86 -18.65
CA SER A 78 -5.15 -8.16 -18.99
C SER A 78 -6.54 -8.09 -19.65
N PHE A 79 -7.38 -7.14 -19.24
CA PHE A 79 -8.77 -7.02 -19.70
C PHE A 79 -8.97 -6.01 -20.81
N VAL A 80 -8.04 -5.07 -21.01
CA VAL A 80 -8.11 -4.04 -22.06
C VAL A 80 -7.05 -4.35 -23.12
N GLN A 81 -7.48 -4.90 -24.27
CA GLN A 81 -6.58 -5.35 -25.34
C GLN A 81 -5.53 -4.31 -25.79
N ARG A 82 -5.90 -3.02 -25.80
CA ARG A 82 -4.99 -1.92 -26.17
C ARG A 82 -3.86 -1.69 -25.16
N LEU A 83 -3.99 -2.21 -23.94
CA LEU A 83 -3.04 -2.02 -22.84
C LEU A 83 -2.26 -3.29 -22.50
N ALA A 84 -2.50 -4.40 -23.18
CA ALA A 84 -1.98 -5.71 -22.83
C ALA A 84 -0.44 -5.75 -22.73
N GLU A 85 0.26 -5.20 -23.71
CA GLU A 85 1.74 -5.14 -23.68
C GLU A 85 2.24 -4.02 -22.76
N THR A 86 1.62 -2.86 -22.80
CA THR A 86 2.01 -1.69 -22.03
C THR A 86 1.79 -1.90 -20.52
N GLY A 87 0.69 -2.56 -20.13
CA GLY A 87 0.35 -2.82 -18.72
C GLY A 87 1.42 -3.67 -18.02
N SER A 88 1.88 -4.74 -18.67
CA SER A 88 2.92 -5.61 -18.13
C SER A 88 4.26 -4.90 -17.97
N VAL A 89 4.65 -4.07 -18.95
CA VAL A 89 5.90 -3.30 -18.89
C VAL A 89 5.84 -2.27 -17.76
N ILE A 90 4.74 -1.53 -17.64
CA ILE A 90 4.56 -0.55 -16.56
C ILE A 90 4.59 -1.25 -15.20
N ALA A 91 3.93 -2.39 -15.06
CA ALA A 91 3.93 -3.16 -13.82
C ALA A 91 5.35 -3.57 -13.40
N LEU A 92 6.17 -4.04 -14.33
CA LEU A 92 7.57 -4.38 -14.07
C LEU A 92 8.39 -3.14 -13.66
N MET A 93 8.16 -2.00 -14.30
CA MET A 93 8.83 -0.74 -13.92
C MET A 93 8.43 -0.30 -12.51
N VAL A 94 7.14 -0.37 -12.16
CA VAL A 94 6.65 -0.04 -10.81
C VAL A 94 7.26 -0.97 -9.77
N MET A 95 7.35 -2.28 -10.06
CA MET A 95 7.98 -3.25 -9.16
C MET A 95 9.48 -2.96 -8.95
N ALA A 96 10.21 -2.59 -10.01
CA ALA A 96 11.61 -2.23 -9.90
C ALA A 96 11.83 -0.97 -9.03
N VAL A 97 10.98 0.05 -9.22
CA VAL A 97 11.01 1.27 -8.39
C VAL A 97 10.66 0.95 -6.94
N ALA A 98 9.60 0.17 -6.70
CA ALA A 98 9.19 -0.23 -5.35
C ALA A 98 10.30 -0.99 -4.61
N ALA A 99 11.01 -1.91 -5.30
CA ALA A 99 12.15 -2.63 -4.72
C ALA A 99 13.32 -1.69 -4.38
N ALA A 100 13.59 -0.69 -5.23
CA ALA A 100 14.61 0.32 -4.96
C ALA A 100 14.24 1.20 -3.75
N GLU A 101 12.99 1.67 -3.68
CA GLU A 101 12.48 2.46 -2.56
C GLU A 101 12.53 1.68 -1.24
N ALA A 102 12.10 0.41 -1.23
CA ALA A 102 12.15 -0.45 -0.05
C ALA A 102 13.60 -0.64 0.43
N THR A 103 14.53 -0.84 -0.48
CA THR A 103 15.96 -1.02 -0.15
C THR A 103 16.56 0.24 0.46
N VAL A 104 16.33 1.40 -0.16
CA VAL A 104 16.82 2.69 0.34
C VAL A 104 16.14 3.05 1.66
N GLY A 105 14.82 2.88 1.75
CA GLY A 105 14.06 3.13 2.97
C GLY A 105 14.54 2.28 4.14
N LEU A 106 14.77 0.99 3.92
CA LEU A 106 15.29 0.10 4.95
C LEU A 106 16.72 0.49 5.36
N ALA A 107 17.58 0.88 4.42
CA ALA A 107 18.93 1.35 4.72
C ALA A 107 18.91 2.60 5.61
N ILE A 108 18.01 3.56 5.33
CA ILE A 108 17.82 4.77 6.14
C ILE A 108 17.36 4.40 7.56
N VAL A 109 16.36 3.52 7.67
CA VAL A 109 15.84 3.07 8.98
C VAL A 109 16.93 2.40 9.80
N ILE A 110 17.75 1.54 9.18
CA ILE A 110 18.88 0.89 9.86
C ILE A 110 19.91 1.93 10.33
N ALA A 111 20.24 2.91 9.48
CA ALA A 111 21.19 3.97 9.83
C ALA A 111 20.68 4.80 11.02
N ILE A 112 19.41 5.15 11.05
CA ILE A 112 18.80 5.88 12.17
C ILE A 112 18.76 5.00 13.43
N TYR A 113 18.39 3.73 13.29
CA TYR A 113 18.37 2.80 14.42
C TYR A 113 19.74 2.63 15.07
N ARG A 114 20.82 2.61 14.29
CA ARG A 114 22.19 2.57 14.83
C ARG A 114 22.52 3.76 15.72
N ASN A 115 21.99 4.93 15.40
CA ASN A 115 22.21 6.17 16.14
C ASN A 115 21.25 6.35 17.33
N LYS A 116 19.96 6.15 17.09
CA LYS A 116 18.88 6.46 18.06
C LYS A 116 18.46 5.25 18.90
N LYS A 117 18.80 4.01 18.47
CA LYS A 117 18.41 2.75 19.11
C LYS A 117 16.90 2.53 19.24
N THR A 118 16.10 3.23 18.43
CA THR A 118 14.65 3.12 18.42
C THR A 118 14.13 3.04 16.97
N PRO A 119 13.13 2.21 16.68
CA PRO A 119 12.47 2.16 15.37
C PRO A 119 11.28 3.12 15.28
N LEU A 120 10.99 3.90 16.33
CA LEU A 120 9.81 4.78 16.39
C LEU A 120 10.10 6.09 15.70
N VAL A 121 9.26 6.44 14.70
CA VAL A 121 9.41 7.66 13.91
C VAL A 121 9.26 8.92 14.78
N ASP A 122 8.41 8.87 15.80
CA ASP A 122 8.16 9.97 16.72
C ASP A 122 9.43 10.39 17.50
N GLU A 123 10.42 9.50 17.62
CA GLU A 123 11.66 9.75 18.35
C GLU A 123 12.82 10.21 17.44
N TYR A 124 12.57 10.34 16.12
CA TYR A 124 13.58 10.83 15.17
C TYR A 124 13.73 12.34 15.19
N ASP A 125 12.92 13.05 15.95
CA ASP A 125 12.91 14.51 16.10
C ASP A 125 14.13 15.00 16.89
N ALA A 126 15.29 15.10 16.23
CA ALA A 126 16.52 15.58 16.82
C ALA A 126 16.64 17.12 16.80
N MET A 127 15.74 17.82 16.10
CA MET A 127 15.77 19.29 15.94
C MET A 127 14.82 20.02 16.91
N ARG A 128 14.03 19.29 17.68
CA ARG A 128 13.17 19.86 18.70
C ARG A 128 13.98 20.06 19.99
N GLN A 129 14.60 21.22 20.12
CA GLN A 129 15.11 21.71 21.39
C GLN A 129 14.03 22.47 22.14
#